data_c2c6805f2ed62edbe0a81b8cbdbad835
#
_entry.id   c2c6805f2ed62edbe0a81b8cbdbad835
#
_cell.length_a   1.000
_cell.length_b   1.000
_cell.length_c   1.000
_cell.angle_alpha   90.00
_cell.angle_beta   90.00
_cell.angle_gamma   90.00
#
_symmetry.space_group_name_H-M   'P 1'
#
loop_
_entity.id
_entity.type
_entity.pdbx_description
1 polymer ?
#
loop_
_entity_poly.entity_id
_entity_poly.type
_entity_poly.pdbx_seq_one_letter_code
_entity_poly.pdbx_strand_id
1 'polypeptide(L)'
;MAQDFNPDAHMLTVEEALDVVLRHVVPTPIEEIACWRAAGLPLARDVATDIDLAPFANSAMDGYAVHAEDLLDADGGHPVVLNVVGHEAAGHVFEGTVGPGETVRIMTGAPVPEGLDAVVKYEIVEVLEGDGNE
;
A
#
# COMPACT_ATOMS: atom_id res chain seq x y z
N MET A 1 -39.83 -14.93 -36.97
CA MET A 1 -41.22 -14.87 -36.54
C MET A 1 -41.25 -13.93 -35.35
N ALA A 2 -41.89 -12.76 -35.50
CA ALA A 2 -42.15 -11.89 -34.34
C ALA A 2 -43.22 -12.58 -33.54
N GLN A 3 -42.93 -12.92 -32.26
CA GLN A 3 -43.95 -13.35 -31.32
C GLN A 3 -44.89 -12.15 -31.07
N ASP A 4 -46.19 -12.36 -31.26
CA ASP A 4 -47.22 -11.36 -30.97
C ASP A 4 -47.07 -10.94 -29.51
N PHE A 5 -46.88 -9.65 -29.29
CA PHE A 5 -46.84 -9.05 -27.96
C PHE A 5 -48.22 -9.23 -27.32
N ASN A 6 -48.28 -10.03 -26.27
CA ASN A 6 -49.49 -10.20 -25.47
C ASN A 6 -49.44 -9.21 -24.27
N PRO A 7 -50.27 -8.15 -24.28
CA PRO A 7 -50.31 -7.17 -23.20
C PRO A 7 -50.82 -7.72 -21.85
N ASP A 8 -51.49 -8.87 -21.86
CA ASP A 8 -51.97 -9.54 -20.64
C ASP A 8 -51.00 -10.60 -20.10
N ALA A 9 -49.84 -10.77 -20.74
CA ALA A 9 -48.81 -11.64 -20.21
C ALA A 9 -48.21 -11.03 -18.91
N HIS A 10 -48.06 -11.88 -17.88
CA HIS A 10 -47.39 -11.48 -16.67
C HIS A 10 -45.99 -10.93 -16.97
N MET A 11 -45.80 -9.63 -16.71
CA MET A 11 -44.48 -9.02 -16.83
C MET A 11 -43.66 -9.43 -15.62
N LEU A 12 -42.47 -10.00 -15.88
CA LEU A 12 -41.52 -10.35 -14.83
C LEU A 12 -41.04 -9.09 -14.12
N THR A 13 -40.84 -9.17 -12.82
CA THR A 13 -40.06 -8.17 -12.09
C THR A 13 -38.60 -8.26 -12.51
N VAL A 14 -37.77 -7.29 -12.11
CA VAL A 14 -36.34 -7.29 -12.39
C VAL A 14 -35.67 -8.52 -11.78
N GLU A 15 -36.06 -8.88 -10.55
CA GLU A 15 -35.55 -10.01 -9.81
C GLU A 15 -35.95 -11.35 -10.48
N GLU A 16 -37.20 -11.49 -10.91
CA GLU A 16 -37.66 -12.68 -11.64
C GLU A 16 -36.93 -12.82 -12.99
N ALA A 17 -36.73 -11.72 -13.71
CA ALA A 17 -36.00 -11.72 -14.97
C ALA A 17 -34.52 -12.10 -14.76
N LEU A 18 -33.88 -11.58 -13.71
CA LEU A 18 -32.51 -11.93 -13.33
C LEU A 18 -32.38 -13.43 -13.00
N ASP A 19 -33.30 -13.95 -12.21
CA ASP A 19 -33.37 -15.38 -11.87
C ASP A 19 -33.51 -16.27 -13.11
N VAL A 20 -34.36 -15.89 -14.05
CA VAL A 20 -34.50 -16.60 -15.33
C VAL A 20 -33.19 -16.61 -16.10
N VAL A 21 -32.52 -15.46 -16.22
CA VAL A 21 -31.23 -15.36 -16.92
C VAL A 21 -30.18 -16.24 -16.24
N LEU A 22 -30.03 -16.13 -14.91
CA LEU A 22 -29.00 -16.86 -14.16
C LEU A 22 -29.15 -18.36 -14.22
N ARG A 23 -30.42 -18.89 -14.28
CA ARG A 23 -30.66 -20.32 -14.46
C ARG A 23 -30.22 -20.87 -15.81
N HIS A 24 -30.05 -20.00 -16.81
CA HIS A 24 -29.63 -20.40 -18.17
C HIS A 24 -28.15 -20.10 -18.44
N VAL A 25 -27.45 -19.42 -17.50
CA VAL A 25 -26.03 -19.18 -17.62
C VAL A 25 -25.27 -20.43 -17.21
N VAL A 26 -24.46 -20.95 -18.10
CA VAL A 26 -23.51 -22.03 -17.85
C VAL A 26 -22.13 -21.43 -17.77
N PRO A 27 -21.38 -21.65 -16.66
CA PRO A 27 -20.00 -21.19 -16.56
C PRO A 27 -19.15 -21.73 -17.71
N THR A 28 -18.29 -20.91 -18.27
CA THR A 28 -17.29 -21.34 -19.26
C THR A 28 -16.28 -22.29 -18.63
N PRO A 29 -15.64 -23.19 -19.42
CA PRO A 29 -14.56 -24.03 -18.93
C PRO A 29 -13.42 -23.19 -18.35
N ILE A 30 -12.77 -23.73 -17.29
CA ILE A 30 -11.57 -23.13 -16.72
C ILE A 30 -10.39 -23.42 -17.63
N GLU A 31 -9.61 -22.38 -17.94
CA GLU A 31 -8.38 -22.46 -18.74
C GLU A 31 -7.20 -21.95 -17.92
N GLU A 32 -6.05 -22.60 -18.09
CA GLU A 32 -4.78 -22.12 -17.58
C GLU A 32 -4.09 -21.29 -18.69
N ILE A 33 -3.86 -20.02 -18.41
CA ILE A 33 -3.20 -19.10 -19.34
C ILE A 33 -2.11 -18.31 -18.64
N ALA A 34 -1.15 -17.80 -19.41
CA ALA A 34 -0.12 -16.93 -18.86
C ALA A 34 -0.74 -15.65 -18.29
N CYS A 35 -0.29 -15.20 -17.10
CA CYS A 35 -0.89 -14.09 -16.37
C CYS A 35 -0.98 -12.78 -17.18
N TRP A 36 0.01 -12.50 -18.05
CA TRP A 36 -0.03 -11.32 -18.95
C TRP A 36 -1.12 -11.36 -20.02
N ARG A 37 -1.74 -12.53 -20.24
CA ARG A 37 -2.88 -12.72 -21.16
C ARG A 37 -4.22 -12.71 -20.42
N ALA A 38 -4.19 -12.72 -19.09
CA ALA A 38 -5.38 -12.83 -18.25
C ALA A 38 -6.08 -11.48 -18.00
N ALA A 39 -5.53 -10.37 -18.48
CA ALA A 39 -6.12 -9.06 -18.29
C ALA A 39 -7.58 -9.02 -18.79
N GLY A 40 -8.50 -8.63 -17.90
CA GLY A 40 -9.93 -8.56 -18.21
C GLY A 40 -10.70 -9.88 -18.09
N LEU A 41 -10.05 -11.00 -17.75
CA LEU A 41 -10.72 -12.27 -17.48
C LEU A 41 -10.99 -12.45 -15.98
N PRO A 42 -12.13 -13.07 -15.62
CA PRO A 42 -12.41 -13.41 -14.23
C PRO A 42 -11.51 -14.56 -13.77
N LEU A 43 -11.10 -14.51 -12.49
CA LEU A 43 -10.41 -15.64 -11.85
C LEU A 43 -11.37 -16.81 -11.67
N ALA A 44 -10.90 -18.03 -11.96
CA ALA A 44 -11.66 -19.25 -11.77
C ALA A 44 -11.75 -19.70 -10.30
N ARG A 45 -10.84 -19.20 -9.47
CA ARG A 45 -10.81 -19.44 -8.01
C ARG A 45 -10.09 -18.27 -7.32
N ASP A 46 -10.34 -18.12 -6.03
CA ASP A 46 -9.65 -17.14 -5.21
C ASP A 46 -8.13 -17.39 -5.22
N VAL A 47 -7.38 -16.30 -5.20
CA VAL A 47 -5.92 -16.31 -5.07
C VAL A 47 -5.56 -15.62 -3.77
N ALA A 48 -4.79 -16.29 -2.94
CA ALA A 48 -4.27 -15.76 -1.69
C ALA A 48 -2.74 -15.86 -1.68
N THR A 49 -2.09 -14.97 -0.93
CA THR A 49 -0.67 -15.05 -0.61
C THR A 49 -0.48 -15.55 0.82
N ASP A 50 0.61 -16.24 1.07
CA ASP A 50 1.06 -16.69 2.38
C ASP A 50 2.08 -15.75 3.03
N ILE A 51 2.38 -14.63 2.37
CA ILE A 51 3.25 -13.57 2.90
C ILE A 51 2.46 -12.30 3.16
N ASP A 52 2.83 -11.58 4.21
CA ASP A 52 2.26 -10.27 4.50
C ASP A 52 2.64 -9.25 3.41
N LEU A 53 1.70 -8.36 3.08
CA LEU A 53 1.91 -7.22 2.20
C LEU A 53 1.60 -5.93 2.98
N ALA A 54 2.62 -5.14 3.38
CA ALA A 54 4.06 -5.23 3.17
C ALA A 54 4.71 -6.26 4.12
N PRO A 55 5.81 -6.92 3.72
CA PRO A 55 6.46 -7.95 4.54
C PRO A 55 7.25 -7.39 5.75
N PHE A 56 7.42 -6.08 5.81
CA PHE A 56 8.08 -5.36 6.91
C PHE A 56 7.55 -3.91 6.96
N ALA A 57 7.76 -3.23 8.08
CA ALA A 57 7.52 -1.80 8.18
C ALA A 57 8.47 -1.05 7.25
N ASN A 58 7.92 -0.31 6.28
CA ASN A 58 8.69 0.44 5.31
C ASN A 58 8.26 1.91 5.26
N SER A 59 9.17 2.78 4.81
CA SER A 59 8.85 4.19 4.63
C SER A 59 7.97 4.40 3.40
N ALA A 60 6.92 5.19 3.57
CA ALA A 60 6.07 5.64 2.46
C ALA A 60 6.63 6.90 1.75
N MET A 61 7.73 7.47 2.25
CA MET A 61 8.29 8.74 1.76
C MET A 61 9.79 8.82 2.01
N ASP A 62 10.45 9.72 1.29
CA ASP A 62 11.82 10.11 1.55
C ASP A 62 11.85 11.03 2.78
N GLY A 63 12.75 10.77 3.72
CA GLY A 63 12.77 11.54 4.95
C GLY A 63 13.78 11.05 5.97
N TYR A 64 13.40 11.19 7.23
CA TYR A 64 14.20 10.79 8.38
C TYR A 64 13.35 9.92 9.31
N ALA A 65 13.83 8.72 9.57
CA ALA A 65 13.23 7.82 10.55
C ALA A 65 13.63 8.27 11.97
N VAL A 66 12.64 8.37 12.86
CA VAL A 66 12.80 8.99 14.18
C VAL A 66 12.03 8.22 15.25
N HIS A 67 12.36 8.47 16.51
CA HIS A 67 11.45 8.20 17.61
C HIS A 67 10.39 9.31 17.64
N ALA A 68 9.12 8.99 17.55
CA ALA A 68 8.05 9.99 17.60
C ALA A 68 8.06 10.79 18.90
N GLU A 69 8.53 10.17 20.00
CA GLU A 69 8.67 10.79 21.31
C GLU A 69 9.62 11.99 21.29
N ASP A 70 10.69 11.94 20.49
CA ASP A 70 11.65 13.05 20.36
C ASP A 70 11.03 14.30 19.73
N LEU A 71 9.89 14.16 19.06
CA LEU A 71 9.22 15.24 18.34
C LEU A 71 7.97 15.79 19.02
N LEU A 72 7.62 15.31 20.22
CA LEU A 72 6.38 15.71 20.90
C LEU A 72 6.26 17.22 21.12
N ASP A 73 7.37 17.90 21.35
CA ASP A 73 7.42 19.34 21.57
C ASP A 73 7.77 20.14 20.31
N ALA A 74 7.92 19.47 19.16
CA ALA A 74 8.27 20.12 17.90
C ALA A 74 7.05 20.85 17.30
N ASP A 75 7.22 22.16 17.06
CA ASP A 75 6.26 22.97 16.32
C ASP A 75 6.98 23.99 15.41
N GLY A 76 6.19 24.79 14.64
CA GLY A 76 6.76 25.78 13.71
C GLY A 76 7.56 26.91 14.37
N GLY A 77 7.53 27.06 15.70
CA GLY A 77 8.31 28.03 16.47
C GLY A 77 9.42 27.40 17.31
N HIS A 78 9.35 26.09 17.52
CA HIS A 78 10.28 25.32 18.35
C HIS A 78 10.70 24.04 17.62
N PRO A 79 11.62 24.17 16.64
CA PRO A 79 12.15 23.00 15.93
C PRO A 79 13.01 22.16 16.88
N VAL A 80 12.91 20.82 16.73
CA VAL A 80 13.81 19.88 17.39
C VAL A 80 14.95 19.55 16.46
N VAL A 81 16.17 19.57 17.02
CA VAL A 81 17.39 19.21 16.29
C VAL A 81 17.75 17.78 16.59
N LEU A 82 17.89 16.95 15.54
CA LEU A 82 18.30 15.56 15.64
C LEU A 82 19.64 15.35 14.93
N ASN A 83 20.41 14.40 15.43
CA ASN A 83 21.69 14.02 14.82
C ASN A 83 21.49 12.85 13.86
N VAL A 84 21.87 13.01 12.58
CA VAL A 84 21.79 11.93 11.60
C VAL A 84 22.95 10.94 11.85
N VAL A 85 22.61 9.69 12.16
CA VAL A 85 23.61 8.64 12.49
C VAL A 85 23.75 7.58 11.39
N GLY A 86 23.01 7.75 10.31
CA GLY A 86 23.11 6.82 9.18
C GLY A 86 22.12 7.10 8.08
N HIS A 87 22.26 6.31 7.02
CA HIS A 87 21.44 6.40 5.82
C HIS A 87 20.94 5.02 5.39
N GLU A 88 19.65 4.91 5.20
CA GLU A 88 18.97 3.71 4.73
C GLU A 88 18.47 3.92 3.30
N ALA A 89 19.23 3.43 2.34
CA ALA A 89 18.85 3.43 0.94
C ALA A 89 18.04 2.17 0.56
N ALA A 90 17.31 2.23 -0.54
CA ALA A 90 16.62 1.06 -1.06
C ALA A 90 17.59 -0.11 -1.30
N GLY A 91 17.30 -1.28 -0.69
CA GLY A 91 18.14 -2.47 -0.76
C GLY A 91 19.31 -2.49 0.23
N HIS A 92 19.42 -1.53 1.11
CA HIS A 92 20.34 -1.49 2.23
C HIS A 92 19.55 -1.53 3.54
N VAL A 93 20.08 -2.21 4.56
CA VAL A 93 19.52 -2.22 5.91
C VAL A 93 20.52 -1.56 6.85
N PHE A 94 20.06 -0.56 7.59
CA PHE A 94 20.88 0.08 8.63
C PHE A 94 21.06 -0.89 9.81
N GLU A 95 22.31 -1.26 10.08
CA GLU A 95 22.65 -2.25 11.14
C GLU A 95 23.00 -1.57 12.49
N GLY A 96 22.87 -0.24 12.59
CA GLY A 96 23.17 0.51 13.80
C GLY A 96 22.02 0.53 14.79
N THR A 97 22.30 1.12 15.97
CA THR A 97 21.26 1.45 16.96
C THR A 97 21.06 2.96 16.93
N VAL A 98 19.80 3.39 16.97
CA VAL A 98 19.43 4.82 17.01
C VAL A 98 18.97 5.14 18.42
N GLY A 99 19.64 6.09 19.06
CA GLY A 99 19.29 6.58 20.39
C GLY A 99 18.35 7.78 20.37
N PRO A 100 17.89 8.25 21.57
CA PRO A 100 17.14 9.49 21.67
C PRO A 100 17.90 10.68 21.09
N GLY A 101 17.22 11.54 20.33
CA GLY A 101 17.84 12.69 19.65
C GLY A 101 18.63 12.34 18.40
N GLU A 102 18.59 11.09 17.95
CA GLU A 102 19.23 10.62 16.74
C GLU A 102 18.19 10.24 15.68
N THR A 103 18.62 10.22 14.44
CA THR A 103 17.76 9.88 13.29
C THR A 103 18.56 9.20 12.19
N VAL A 104 17.87 8.47 11.33
CA VAL A 104 18.45 7.85 10.12
C VAL A 104 17.77 8.42 8.90
N ARG A 105 18.55 8.88 7.93
CA ARG A 105 18.05 9.24 6.61
C ARG A 105 17.45 8.01 5.95
N ILE A 106 16.19 8.09 5.49
CA ILE A 106 15.48 6.93 4.91
C ILE A 106 14.84 7.30 3.58
N MET A 107 14.85 6.35 2.66
CA MET A 107 14.23 6.49 1.33
C MET A 107 12.91 5.71 1.25
N THR A 108 12.05 6.14 0.34
CA THR A 108 10.77 5.46 0.06
C THR A 108 10.99 3.97 -0.23
N GLY A 109 10.25 3.11 0.47
CA GLY A 109 10.32 1.66 0.35
C GLY A 109 11.42 1.00 1.18
N ALA A 110 12.33 1.77 1.78
CA ALA A 110 13.34 1.21 2.69
C ALA A 110 12.70 0.76 4.01
N PRO A 111 13.22 -0.31 4.66
CA PRO A 111 12.73 -0.75 5.96
C PRO A 111 12.98 0.33 7.01
N VAL A 112 12.01 0.51 7.90
CA VAL A 112 12.20 1.41 9.05
C VAL A 112 13.14 0.71 10.04
N PRO A 113 14.25 1.36 10.46
CA PRO A 113 15.19 0.78 11.41
C PRO A 113 14.50 0.37 12.73
N GLU A 114 15.01 -0.70 13.34
CA GLU A 114 14.45 -1.23 14.60
C GLU A 114 14.46 -0.16 15.71
N GLY A 115 13.33 -0.02 16.39
CA GLY A 115 13.14 0.94 17.48
C GLY A 115 12.57 2.28 17.03
N LEU A 116 12.64 2.63 15.75
CA LEU A 116 12.03 3.84 15.21
C LEU A 116 10.58 3.58 14.81
N ASP A 117 9.70 4.56 15.01
CA ASP A 117 8.25 4.40 14.87
C ASP A 117 7.57 5.49 14.03
N ALA A 118 8.35 6.46 13.53
CA ALA A 118 7.85 7.51 12.65
C ALA A 118 8.85 7.88 11.56
N VAL A 119 8.35 8.49 10.49
CA VAL A 119 9.17 9.09 9.43
C VAL A 119 8.71 10.52 9.20
N VAL A 120 9.65 11.45 9.32
CA VAL A 120 9.47 12.86 8.98
C VAL A 120 9.91 13.08 7.55
N LYS A 121 9.03 13.62 6.72
CA LYS A 121 9.33 13.84 5.31
C LYS A 121 10.40 14.91 5.11
N TYR A 122 11.25 14.70 4.11
CA TYR A 122 12.39 15.56 3.80
C TYR A 122 12.02 17.05 3.59
N GLU A 123 10.86 17.31 2.99
CA GLU A 123 10.44 18.66 2.60
C GLU A 123 10.08 19.58 3.76
N ILE A 124 9.95 19.04 4.98
CA ILE A 124 9.63 19.85 6.18
C ILE A 124 10.77 19.95 7.17
N VAL A 125 11.95 19.44 6.82
CA VAL A 125 13.16 19.53 7.65
C VAL A 125 14.16 20.51 7.05
N GLU A 126 15.02 21.06 7.88
CA GLU A 126 16.15 21.88 7.49
C GLU A 126 17.46 21.18 7.88
N VAL A 127 18.36 21.01 6.92
CA VAL A 127 19.69 20.45 7.18
C VAL A 127 20.58 21.58 7.66
N LEU A 128 21.05 21.49 8.90
CA LEU A 128 21.86 22.53 9.53
C LEU A 128 23.35 22.37 9.24
N GLU A 129 23.84 21.13 9.22
CA GLU A 129 25.24 20.79 8.97
C GLU A 129 25.34 19.56 8.05
N GLY A 130 26.42 19.46 7.27
CA GLY A 130 26.63 18.33 6.36
C GLY A 130 25.71 18.34 5.13
N ASP A 131 25.44 17.15 4.60
CA ASP A 131 24.55 16.94 3.46
C ASP A 131 23.22 16.25 3.86
N GLY A 132 23.00 16.05 5.16
CA GLY A 132 21.81 15.40 5.71
C GLY A 132 21.81 13.87 5.59
N ASN A 133 22.95 13.27 5.28
CA ASN A 133 23.11 11.81 5.16
C ASN A 133 23.93 11.20 6.32
N GLU A 134 24.73 12.01 7.01
CA GLU A 134 25.54 11.61 8.17
C GLU A 134 25.59 12.73 9.22
#